data_889266102e92e4e1953987becbce083e
#
_entry.id   889266102e92e4e1953987becbce083e
#
_cell.length_a   1.000
_cell.length_b   1.000
_cell.length_c   1.000
_cell.angle_alpha   90.00
_cell.angle_beta   90.00
_cell.angle_gamma   90.00
#
_symmetry.space_group_name_H-M   'P 1'
#
loop_
_entity.id
_entity.type
_entity.pdbx_description
1 polymer ?
#
loop_
_entity_poly.entity_id
_entity_poly.type
_entity_poly.pdbx_seq_one_letter_code
_entity_poly.pdbx_strand_id
1 'polypeptide(L)'
;DHASVDTGDQVVNKDGTVDDEYQPKAINSRIRKILHSFSRKAYVGYTATPFANIFIDRRKATREEGPDLFPQSFIINISAPSNYVGPARVFGLRSTDGRGGGLPLTREVHDQTDSSGEDGWMPPRHDKTHIPLFDGRNEVPPSLRAAISAFILACAVRVLRGQGNRHCSMLIHVTRFTAVQEEVRRQVDELVKGFRARLRGFGAAEKDALLAEWRE
;
A
#
# COMPACT_ATOMS: atom_id res chain seq x y z
N ASP A 1 15.27 3.79 -0.91
CA ASP A 1 15.25 2.44 -0.35
C ASP A 1 15.54 1.40 -1.40
N HIS A 2 14.56 1.03 -2.24
CA HIS A 2 14.80 0.03 -3.29
C HIS A 2 15.84 0.45 -4.34
N ALA A 3 16.04 1.73 -4.54
CA ALA A 3 17.02 2.24 -5.50
C ALA A 3 18.48 2.01 -5.06
N SER A 4 18.73 1.93 -3.76
CA SER A 4 20.05 1.64 -3.20
C SER A 4 20.37 0.14 -3.16
N VAL A 5 19.34 -0.72 -3.30
CA VAL A 5 19.53 -2.16 -3.29
C VAL A 5 19.71 -2.65 -4.72
N ASP A 6 20.79 -3.39 -4.93
CA ASP A 6 21.02 -4.06 -6.19
C ASP A 6 20.25 -5.39 -6.22
N THR A 7 19.14 -5.37 -6.98
CA THR A 7 18.31 -6.55 -7.24
C THR A 7 18.63 -7.18 -8.60
N GLY A 8 19.75 -6.81 -9.22
CA GLY A 8 20.19 -7.41 -10.48
C GLY A 8 20.49 -8.90 -10.29
N ASP A 9 20.04 -9.72 -11.23
CA ASP A 9 20.36 -11.14 -11.25
C ASP A 9 21.87 -11.30 -11.34
N GLN A 10 22.47 -11.86 -10.30
CA GLN A 10 23.84 -12.32 -10.41
C GLN A 10 23.83 -13.51 -11.35
N VAL A 11 24.46 -13.36 -12.46
CA VAL A 11 24.90 -14.52 -13.22
C VAL A 11 26.08 -15.11 -12.46
N VAL A 12 25.82 -16.06 -11.60
CA VAL A 12 26.83 -16.89 -10.98
C VAL A 12 27.15 -18.00 -11.99
N ASN A 13 28.37 -18.03 -12.44
CA ASN A 13 28.88 -19.09 -13.32
C ASN A 13 28.70 -20.46 -12.65
N LYS A 14 28.66 -21.52 -13.41
CA LYS A 14 28.47 -22.89 -12.90
C LYS A 14 29.54 -23.34 -11.88
N ASP A 15 30.68 -22.65 -11.86
CA ASP A 15 31.79 -22.88 -10.93
C ASP A 15 31.69 -22.05 -9.63
N GLY A 16 30.63 -21.26 -9.47
CA GLY A 16 30.40 -20.42 -8.29
C GLY A 16 31.16 -19.08 -8.32
N THR A 17 31.83 -18.74 -9.41
CA THR A 17 32.44 -17.41 -9.60
C THR A 17 31.39 -16.40 -10.06
N VAL A 18 31.52 -15.16 -9.65
CA VAL A 18 30.67 -14.06 -10.11
C VAL A 18 31.09 -13.71 -11.53
N ASP A 19 30.09 -13.55 -12.42
CA ASP A 19 30.33 -13.11 -13.77
C ASP A 19 31.07 -11.75 -13.79
N ASP A 20 32.20 -11.68 -14.46
CA ASP A 20 32.99 -10.45 -14.57
C ASP A 20 32.26 -9.33 -15.32
N GLU A 21 31.20 -9.67 -16.08
CA GLU A 21 30.31 -8.71 -16.76
C GLU A 21 29.17 -8.17 -15.90
N TYR A 22 29.05 -8.63 -14.64
CA TYR A 22 28.01 -8.14 -13.73
C TYR A 22 28.14 -6.63 -13.49
N GLN A 23 27.09 -5.89 -13.82
CA GLN A 23 26.99 -4.46 -13.57
C GLN A 23 25.89 -4.17 -12.53
N PRO A 24 26.23 -3.56 -11.39
CA PRO A 24 25.23 -3.13 -10.43
C PRO A 24 24.31 -2.07 -11.02
N LYS A 25 23.09 -1.98 -10.50
CA LYS A 25 22.17 -0.90 -10.90
C LYS A 25 22.82 0.47 -10.72
N ALA A 26 22.54 1.38 -11.63
CA ALA A 26 23.20 2.68 -11.73
C ALA A 26 23.23 3.47 -10.40
N ILE A 27 22.15 3.45 -9.62
CA ILE A 27 22.10 4.18 -8.34
C ILE A 27 22.97 3.49 -7.30
N ASN A 28 22.89 2.17 -7.16
CA ASN A 28 23.74 1.39 -6.26
C ASN A 28 25.21 1.59 -6.60
N SER A 29 25.59 1.44 -7.87
CA SER A 29 26.95 1.66 -8.35
C SER A 29 27.48 3.04 -7.97
N ARG A 30 26.71 4.10 -8.19
CA ARG A 30 27.13 5.48 -7.87
C ARG A 30 27.32 5.69 -6.37
N ILE A 31 26.42 5.18 -5.53
CA ILE A 31 26.56 5.26 -4.07
C ILE A 31 27.83 4.54 -3.64
N ARG A 32 28.08 3.35 -4.14
CA ARG A 32 29.28 2.55 -3.83
C ARG A 32 30.56 3.26 -4.28
N LYS A 33 30.60 3.81 -5.49
CA LYS A 33 31.75 4.60 -6.01
C LYS A 33 32.06 5.81 -5.13
N ILE A 34 31.01 6.54 -4.70
CA ILE A 34 31.19 7.66 -3.75
C ILE A 34 31.80 7.15 -2.45
N LEU A 35 31.26 6.11 -1.85
CA LEU A 35 31.78 5.53 -0.62
C LEU A 35 33.23 5.01 -0.81
N HIS A 36 33.50 4.38 -1.95
CA HIS A 36 34.84 3.84 -2.24
C HIS A 36 35.90 4.92 -2.39
N SER A 37 35.53 6.14 -2.76
CA SER A 37 36.45 7.29 -2.90
C SER A 37 37.01 7.80 -1.57
N PHE A 38 36.47 7.38 -0.43
CA PHE A 38 36.87 7.85 0.89
C PHE A 38 37.50 6.71 1.71
N SER A 39 38.65 6.99 2.34
CA SER A 39 39.31 6.06 3.27
C SER A 39 38.54 5.91 4.59
N ARG A 40 37.91 7.00 5.07
CA ARG A 40 37.09 7.03 6.27
C ARG A 40 35.64 7.37 5.86
N LYS A 41 34.72 6.47 6.11
CA LYS A 41 33.33 6.59 5.68
C LYS A 41 32.41 5.86 6.63
N ALA A 42 31.17 6.32 6.69
CA ALA A 42 30.06 5.62 7.30
C ALA A 42 28.84 5.72 6.36
N TYR A 43 28.11 4.64 6.24
CA TYR A 43 26.86 4.60 5.52
C TYR A 43 25.74 4.18 6.49
N VAL A 44 24.75 5.05 6.66
CA VAL A 44 23.60 4.80 7.52
C VAL A 44 22.33 4.90 6.69
N GLY A 45 21.61 3.80 6.56
CA GLY A 45 20.33 3.74 5.87
C GLY A 45 19.16 3.91 6.83
N TYR A 46 18.24 4.81 6.51
CA TYR A 46 16.94 4.93 7.19
C TYR A 46 15.86 4.38 6.27
N THR A 47 15.15 3.37 6.72
CA THR A 47 14.11 2.73 5.90
C THR A 47 12.96 2.21 6.77
N ALA A 48 11.75 2.27 6.24
CA ALA A 48 10.58 1.61 6.81
C ALA A 48 10.48 0.12 6.43
N THR A 49 11.25 -0.30 5.41
CA THR A 49 11.21 -1.65 4.84
C THR A 49 12.62 -2.24 4.69
N PRO A 50 13.26 -2.67 5.79
CA PRO A 50 14.66 -3.11 5.79
C PRO A 50 14.90 -4.45 5.09
N PHE A 51 13.85 -5.16 4.70
CA PHE A 51 13.94 -6.53 4.19
C PHE A 51 14.86 -6.67 2.97
N ALA A 52 14.79 -5.76 2.01
CA ALA A 52 15.65 -5.78 0.85
C ALA A 52 17.13 -5.63 1.20
N ASN A 53 17.45 -4.87 2.23
CA ASN A 53 18.83 -4.65 2.69
C ASN A 53 19.41 -5.87 3.42
N ILE A 54 18.57 -6.68 4.07
CA ILE A 54 18.98 -7.90 4.77
C ILE A 54 19.40 -8.99 3.77
N PHE A 55 18.79 -9.02 2.58
CA PHE A 55 19.06 -9.99 1.55
C PHE A 55 20.22 -9.61 0.61
N ILE A 56 20.89 -8.48 0.82
CA ILE A 56 22.11 -8.14 0.08
C ILE A 56 23.20 -9.16 0.38
N ASP A 57 23.80 -9.75 -0.64
CA ASP A 57 24.90 -10.70 -0.46
C ASP A 57 26.15 -9.96 0.07
N ARG A 58 26.60 -10.33 1.25
CA ARG A 58 27.78 -9.75 1.92
C ARG A 58 29.08 -9.93 1.14
N ARG A 59 29.13 -10.92 0.24
CA ARG A 59 30.31 -11.25 -0.58
C ARG A 59 30.33 -10.46 -1.89
N LYS A 60 29.24 -9.80 -2.26
CA LYS A 60 29.20 -8.98 -3.47
C LYS A 60 30.17 -7.80 -3.35
N ALA A 61 31.21 -7.84 -4.14
CA ALA A 61 32.16 -6.74 -4.30
C ALA A 61 32.61 -6.68 -5.74
N THR A 62 32.73 -5.48 -6.27
CA THR A 62 33.35 -5.26 -7.58
C THR A 62 34.65 -4.47 -7.39
N ARG A 63 35.53 -4.51 -8.37
CA ARG A 63 36.81 -3.79 -8.31
C ARG A 63 36.58 -2.27 -8.33
N GLU A 64 35.56 -1.80 -9.05
CA GLU A 64 35.27 -0.38 -9.23
C GLU A 64 34.44 0.22 -8.11
N GLU A 65 33.42 -0.51 -7.64
CA GLU A 65 32.47 -0.03 -6.67
C GLU A 65 32.79 -0.46 -5.23
N GLY A 66 33.68 -1.44 -5.05
CA GLY A 66 33.93 -2.02 -3.73
C GLY A 66 32.79 -2.91 -3.22
N PRO A 67 32.70 -3.16 -1.91
CA PRO A 67 31.69 -4.01 -1.30
C PRO A 67 30.28 -3.42 -1.44
N ASP A 68 29.28 -4.28 -1.50
CA ASP A 68 27.87 -3.86 -1.56
C ASP A 68 27.38 -3.27 -0.21
N LEU A 69 26.24 -2.61 -0.25
CA LEU A 69 25.67 -1.79 0.84
C LEU A 69 25.00 -2.63 1.94
N PHE A 70 25.53 -3.80 2.26
CA PHE A 70 25.04 -4.61 3.35
C PHE A 70 25.25 -3.92 4.71
N PRO A 71 24.24 -3.84 5.60
CA PRO A 71 24.39 -3.23 6.93
C PRO A 71 25.19 -4.14 7.86
N GLN A 72 26.52 -4.00 7.83
CA GLN A 72 27.43 -4.91 8.58
C GLN A 72 27.48 -4.63 10.07
N SER A 73 27.38 -3.35 10.47
CA SER A 73 27.67 -2.95 11.84
C SER A 73 26.47 -3.06 12.77
N PHE A 74 25.30 -2.66 12.31
CA PHE A 74 24.07 -2.73 13.10
C PHE A 74 22.81 -2.64 12.24
N ILE A 75 21.74 -3.18 12.77
CA ILE A 75 20.34 -2.92 12.34
C ILE A 75 19.58 -2.58 13.60
N ILE A 76 19.05 -1.37 13.68
CA ILE A 76 18.32 -0.88 14.84
C ILE A 76 16.86 -0.71 14.46
N ASN A 77 15.97 -1.39 15.18
CA ASN A 77 14.54 -1.14 15.10
C ASN A 77 14.16 -0.04 16.09
N ILE A 78 13.66 1.08 15.56
CA ILE A 78 13.17 2.18 16.41
C ILE A 78 11.79 1.81 16.92
N SER A 79 11.60 1.84 18.23
CA SER A 79 10.31 1.56 18.85
C SER A 79 9.24 2.56 18.38
N ALA A 80 8.04 2.04 18.12
CA ALA A 80 6.91 2.88 17.75
C ALA A 80 6.53 3.83 18.90
N PRO A 81 6.19 5.10 18.61
CA PRO A 81 5.66 6.02 19.61
C PRO A 81 4.39 5.47 20.26
N SER A 82 4.15 5.82 21.54
CA SER A 82 3.00 5.32 22.31
C SER A 82 1.63 5.69 21.71
N ASN A 83 1.57 6.78 20.96
CA ASN A 83 0.37 7.25 20.27
C ASN A 83 0.25 6.74 18.81
N TYR A 84 1.17 5.88 18.36
CA TYR A 84 1.14 5.33 17.02
C TYR A 84 0.12 4.18 16.90
N VAL A 85 -0.78 4.31 15.93
CA VAL A 85 -1.73 3.26 15.56
C VAL A 85 -1.18 2.54 14.33
N GLY A 86 -0.41 1.51 14.57
CA GLY A 86 0.23 0.70 13.53
C GLY A 86 -0.42 -0.67 13.31
N PRO A 87 0.19 -1.51 12.48
CA PRO A 87 -0.34 -2.82 12.12
C PRO A 87 -0.70 -3.71 13.32
N ALA A 88 0.11 -3.69 14.37
CA ALA A 88 -0.15 -4.48 15.57
C ALA A 88 -1.47 -4.08 16.26
N ARG A 89 -1.82 -2.79 16.27
CA ARG A 89 -3.10 -2.31 16.81
C ARG A 89 -4.27 -2.54 15.85
N VAL A 90 -4.04 -2.42 14.55
CA VAL A 90 -5.09 -2.60 13.53
C VAL A 90 -5.45 -4.07 13.37
N PHE A 91 -4.44 -4.93 13.20
CA PHE A 91 -4.65 -6.35 12.86
C PHE A 91 -4.49 -7.29 14.06
N GLY A 92 -4.03 -6.80 15.20
CA GLY A 92 -3.64 -7.61 16.35
C GLY A 92 -2.29 -8.30 16.16
N LEU A 93 -1.76 -8.82 17.26
CA LEU A 93 -0.56 -9.66 17.24
C LEU A 93 -0.98 -11.14 17.19
N ARG A 94 -0.22 -11.96 16.49
CA ARG A 94 -0.37 -13.42 16.58
C ARG A 94 0.03 -13.85 18.01
N SER A 95 -0.91 -14.44 18.72
CA SER A 95 -0.66 -15.17 19.98
C SER A 95 -0.85 -16.66 19.73
N THR A 96 -0.49 -17.50 20.72
CA THR A 96 -0.75 -18.95 20.69
C THR A 96 -2.23 -19.28 20.54
N ASP A 97 -3.12 -18.36 20.97
CA ASP A 97 -4.57 -18.52 20.96
C ASP A 97 -5.27 -17.79 19.78
N GLY A 98 -4.50 -17.32 18.78
CA GLY A 98 -5.01 -16.57 17.64
C GLY A 98 -4.58 -15.09 17.62
N ARG A 99 -5.27 -14.25 16.85
CA ARG A 99 -5.01 -12.80 16.81
C ARG A 99 -5.76 -12.11 17.92
N GLY A 100 -5.04 -11.56 18.89
CA GLY A 100 -5.61 -10.77 19.99
C GLY A 100 -5.31 -9.28 19.84
N GLY A 101 -6.21 -8.43 20.39
CA GLY A 101 -5.98 -6.98 20.54
C GLY A 101 -6.10 -6.12 19.29
N GLY A 102 -6.59 -6.66 18.18
CA GLY A 102 -6.89 -5.88 16.97
C GLY A 102 -8.09 -4.96 17.14
N LEU A 103 -8.05 -3.80 16.48
CA LEU A 103 -9.21 -2.92 16.37
C LEU A 103 -10.15 -3.47 15.25
N PRO A 104 -11.47 -3.31 15.37
CA PRO A 104 -12.43 -3.78 14.36
C PRO A 104 -12.45 -2.82 13.16
N LEU A 105 -11.29 -2.61 12.53
CA LEU A 105 -11.11 -1.66 11.42
C LEU A 105 -11.04 -2.33 10.06
N THR A 106 -10.98 -3.67 10.00
CA THR A 106 -10.90 -4.43 8.76
C THR A 106 -12.23 -5.12 8.47
N ARG A 107 -12.67 -5.05 7.23
CA ARG A 107 -13.82 -5.80 6.73
C ARG A 107 -13.39 -6.66 5.56
N GLU A 108 -13.90 -7.88 5.49
CA GLU A 108 -13.73 -8.73 4.32
C GLU A 108 -14.68 -8.26 3.21
N VAL A 109 -14.17 -8.28 1.97
CA VAL A 109 -14.91 -7.87 0.78
C VAL A 109 -15.12 -9.10 -0.08
N HIS A 110 -16.35 -9.35 -0.48
CA HIS A 110 -16.76 -10.54 -1.26
C HIS A 110 -17.51 -10.20 -2.54
N ASP A 111 -17.83 -8.93 -2.78
CA ASP A 111 -18.62 -8.44 -3.90
C ASP A 111 -17.78 -7.86 -5.04
N GLN A 112 -16.45 -8.05 -5.02
CA GLN A 112 -15.55 -7.60 -6.07
C GLN A 112 -15.53 -8.51 -7.29
N THR A 113 -15.93 -9.79 -7.12
CA THR A 113 -16.02 -10.80 -8.17
C THR A 113 -17.39 -11.46 -8.17
N ASP A 114 -17.70 -12.14 -9.27
CA ASP A 114 -18.84 -13.05 -9.32
C ASP A 114 -18.58 -14.34 -8.50
N SER A 115 -19.54 -15.25 -8.50
CA SER A 115 -19.45 -16.51 -7.76
C SER A 115 -18.36 -17.45 -8.29
N SER A 116 -17.90 -17.26 -9.52
CA SER A 116 -16.77 -18.02 -10.10
C SER A 116 -15.40 -17.49 -9.64
N GLY A 117 -15.34 -16.22 -9.22
CA GLY A 117 -14.08 -15.53 -8.91
C GLY A 117 -13.29 -15.12 -10.13
N GLU A 118 -13.79 -15.36 -11.33
CA GLU A 118 -13.06 -15.08 -12.60
C GLU A 118 -13.53 -13.80 -13.27
N ASP A 119 -14.75 -13.36 -12.99
CA ASP A 119 -15.35 -12.15 -13.56
C ASP A 119 -15.87 -11.22 -12.46
N GLY A 120 -16.38 -10.04 -12.83
CA GLY A 120 -16.96 -9.08 -11.91
C GLY A 120 -16.27 -7.72 -11.93
N TRP A 121 -16.49 -6.95 -10.86
CA TRP A 121 -16.00 -5.59 -10.78
C TRP A 121 -14.47 -5.49 -10.71
N MET A 122 -13.81 -6.37 -9.95
CA MET A 122 -12.36 -6.38 -9.83
C MET A 122 -11.84 -7.80 -9.55
N PRO A 123 -11.83 -8.68 -10.56
CA PRO A 123 -11.31 -10.04 -10.39
C PRO A 123 -9.80 -10.01 -10.11
N PRO A 124 -9.26 -10.95 -9.33
CA PRO A 124 -7.84 -11.01 -8.98
C PRO A 124 -6.91 -11.09 -10.20
N ARG A 125 -7.37 -11.71 -11.28
CA ARG A 125 -6.63 -11.85 -12.55
C ARG A 125 -7.26 -10.98 -13.62
N HIS A 126 -6.98 -9.69 -13.58
CA HIS A 126 -7.37 -8.76 -14.63
C HIS A 126 -6.13 -8.09 -15.24
N ASP A 127 -6.29 -7.53 -16.44
CA ASP A 127 -5.25 -6.79 -17.16
C ASP A 127 -5.57 -5.29 -17.26
N LYS A 128 -4.74 -4.57 -18.00
CA LYS A 128 -4.88 -3.12 -18.20
C LYS A 128 -6.12 -2.69 -19.01
N THR A 129 -6.79 -3.63 -19.67
CA THR A 129 -7.99 -3.38 -20.51
C THR A 129 -9.29 -3.71 -19.79
N HIS A 130 -9.20 -4.20 -18.54
CA HIS A 130 -10.37 -4.54 -17.74
C HIS A 130 -11.25 -3.30 -17.52
N ILE A 131 -12.55 -3.49 -17.69
CA ILE A 131 -13.58 -2.48 -17.39
C ILE A 131 -14.33 -2.95 -16.15
N PRO A 132 -14.22 -2.24 -15.02
CA PRO A 132 -14.92 -2.62 -13.79
C PRO A 132 -16.44 -2.48 -13.96
N LEU A 133 -17.17 -3.59 -13.94
CA LEU A 133 -18.62 -3.60 -14.00
C LEU A 133 -19.18 -4.40 -12.82
N PHE A 134 -20.07 -3.80 -12.03
CA PHE A 134 -20.79 -4.48 -10.98
C PHE A 134 -22.17 -4.91 -11.52
N ASP A 135 -22.43 -6.21 -11.53
CA ASP A 135 -23.64 -6.80 -12.15
C ASP A 135 -23.89 -6.28 -13.59
N GLY A 136 -22.82 -6.18 -14.38
CA GLY A 136 -22.87 -5.67 -15.76
C GLY A 136 -23.10 -4.15 -15.88
N ARG A 137 -23.10 -3.40 -14.77
CA ARG A 137 -23.32 -1.96 -14.74
C ARG A 137 -22.04 -1.21 -14.39
N ASN A 138 -21.94 0.00 -14.92
CA ASN A 138 -20.83 0.91 -14.61
C ASN A 138 -21.03 1.56 -13.23
N GLU A 139 -21.03 0.73 -12.18
CA GLU A 139 -21.27 1.14 -10.80
C GLU A 139 -20.23 0.49 -9.86
N VAL A 140 -19.99 1.13 -8.72
CA VAL A 140 -19.17 0.55 -7.66
C VAL A 140 -19.93 -0.52 -6.89
N PRO A 141 -19.26 -1.58 -6.38
CA PRO A 141 -19.92 -2.60 -5.57
C PRO A 141 -20.45 -2.03 -4.24
N PRO A 142 -21.42 -2.68 -3.62
CA PRO A 142 -22.02 -2.27 -2.35
C PRO A 142 -20.99 -2.04 -1.25
N SER A 143 -19.98 -2.91 -1.12
CA SER A 143 -18.91 -2.77 -0.12
C SER A 143 -18.11 -1.47 -0.27
N LEU A 144 -17.78 -1.07 -1.51
CA LEU A 144 -17.07 0.20 -1.75
C LEU A 144 -17.99 1.39 -1.51
N ARG A 145 -19.28 1.28 -1.86
CA ARG A 145 -20.30 2.30 -1.56
C ARG A 145 -20.41 2.51 -0.06
N ALA A 146 -20.49 1.44 0.73
CA ALA A 146 -20.54 1.48 2.19
C ALA A 146 -19.27 2.10 2.78
N ALA A 147 -18.08 1.73 2.28
CA ALA A 147 -16.83 2.32 2.72
C ALA A 147 -16.74 3.84 2.46
N ILE A 148 -17.23 4.31 1.32
CA ILE A 148 -17.30 5.74 1.00
C ILE A 148 -18.29 6.46 1.92
N SER A 149 -19.46 5.87 2.18
CA SER A 149 -20.44 6.43 3.11
C SER A 149 -19.91 6.53 4.52
N ALA A 150 -19.27 5.49 5.03
CA ALA A 150 -18.62 5.48 6.34
C ALA A 150 -17.51 6.56 6.45
N PHE A 151 -16.72 6.75 5.39
CA PHE A 151 -15.73 7.83 5.36
C PHE A 151 -16.38 9.23 5.42
N ILE A 152 -17.47 9.46 4.69
CA ILE A 152 -18.21 10.72 4.73
C ILE A 152 -18.77 10.99 6.13
N LEU A 153 -19.35 9.96 6.77
CA LEU A 153 -19.85 10.06 8.14
C LEU A 153 -18.73 10.35 9.14
N ALA A 154 -17.58 9.68 9.02
CA ALA A 154 -16.41 9.95 9.84
C ALA A 154 -15.91 11.39 9.69
N CYS A 155 -15.93 11.94 8.46
CA CYS A 155 -15.61 13.36 8.22
C CYS A 155 -16.62 14.30 8.90
N ALA A 156 -17.93 14.00 8.82
CA ALA A 156 -18.96 14.78 9.47
C ALA A 156 -18.81 14.80 10.99
N VAL A 157 -18.54 13.65 11.61
CA VAL A 157 -18.26 13.56 13.06
C VAL A 157 -17.03 14.37 13.45
N ARG A 158 -15.98 14.37 12.64
CA ARG A 158 -14.79 15.20 12.90
C ARG A 158 -15.12 16.70 12.86
N VAL A 159 -15.96 17.12 11.93
CA VAL A 159 -16.43 18.52 11.87
C VAL A 159 -17.21 18.87 13.14
N LEU A 160 -18.14 18.01 13.58
CA LEU A 160 -18.91 18.20 14.82
C LEU A 160 -18.02 18.26 16.08
N ARG A 161 -16.88 17.56 16.07
CA ARG A 161 -15.86 17.60 17.12
C ARG A 161 -14.91 18.82 17.05
N GLY A 162 -15.21 19.83 16.21
CA GLY A 162 -14.37 21.02 16.03
C GLY A 162 -13.09 20.77 15.22
N GLN A 163 -12.98 19.67 14.51
CA GLN A 163 -11.81 19.31 13.71
C GLN A 163 -12.01 19.59 12.21
N GLY A 164 -12.94 20.45 11.83
CA GLY A 164 -13.27 20.74 10.44
C GLY A 164 -12.14 21.36 9.61
N ASN A 165 -11.13 21.93 10.26
CA ASN A 165 -9.91 22.44 9.62
C ASN A 165 -8.81 21.39 9.42
N ARG A 166 -9.03 20.14 9.81
CA ARG A 166 -8.09 19.05 9.60
C ARG A 166 -8.41 18.29 8.33
N HIS A 167 -7.38 17.93 7.57
CA HIS A 167 -7.54 17.10 6.37
C HIS A 167 -8.06 15.72 6.72
N CYS A 168 -8.98 15.25 5.88
CA CYS A 168 -9.44 13.85 5.86
C CYS A 168 -9.19 13.31 4.46
N SER A 169 -8.60 12.14 4.35
CA SER A 169 -8.34 11.49 3.08
C SER A 169 -8.70 10.01 3.15
N MET A 170 -9.21 9.50 2.04
CA MET A 170 -9.47 8.09 1.81
C MET A 170 -8.69 7.67 0.57
N LEU A 171 -7.95 6.57 0.67
CA LEU A 171 -7.27 5.96 -0.48
C LEU A 171 -8.09 4.77 -0.96
N ILE A 172 -8.46 4.80 -2.24
CA ILE A 172 -9.06 3.66 -2.94
C ILE A 172 -8.01 3.09 -3.88
N HIS A 173 -7.47 1.93 -3.53
CA HIS A 173 -6.43 1.26 -4.31
C HIS A 173 -6.82 -0.20 -4.53
N VAL A 174 -7.36 -0.51 -5.70
CA VAL A 174 -7.93 -1.82 -6.02
C VAL A 174 -7.22 -2.52 -7.18
N THR A 175 -6.33 -1.82 -7.89
CA THR A 175 -5.58 -2.37 -9.02
C THR A 175 -4.27 -1.62 -9.21
N ARG A 176 -3.30 -2.26 -9.87
CA ARG A 176 -2.02 -1.64 -10.27
C ARG A 176 -2.08 -0.95 -11.64
N PHE A 177 -3.15 -1.15 -12.41
CA PHE A 177 -3.27 -0.65 -13.77
C PHE A 177 -3.92 0.73 -13.79
N THR A 178 -3.19 1.74 -14.25
CA THR A 178 -3.65 3.14 -14.25
C THR A 178 -4.92 3.37 -15.05
N ALA A 179 -5.08 2.67 -16.19
CA ALA A 179 -6.29 2.76 -17.00
C ALA A 179 -7.53 2.28 -16.24
N VAL A 180 -7.41 1.15 -15.54
CA VAL A 180 -8.50 0.59 -14.73
C VAL A 180 -8.79 1.48 -13.52
N GLN A 181 -7.75 2.04 -12.89
CA GLN A 181 -7.92 3.01 -11.80
C GLN A 181 -8.68 4.27 -12.23
N GLU A 182 -8.46 4.73 -13.45
CA GLU A 182 -9.19 5.89 -13.98
C GLU A 182 -10.69 5.60 -14.16
N GLU A 183 -11.06 4.39 -14.57
CA GLU A 183 -12.46 3.95 -14.59
C GLU A 183 -13.08 3.92 -13.19
N VAL A 184 -12.36 3.36 -12.22
CA VAL A 184 -12.80 3.35 -10.81
C VAL A 184 -12.95 4.78 -10.29
N ARG A 185 -11.98 5.67 -10.58
CA ARG A 185 -12.07 7.09 -10.20
C ARG A 185 -13.34 7.74 -10.74
N ARG A 186 -13.69 7.47 -12.01
CA ARG A 186 -14.90 8.00 -12.65
C ARG A 186 -16.17 7.50 -11.96
N GLN A 187 -16.27 6.19 -11.68
CA GLN A 187 -17.39 5.61 -10.96
C GLN A 187 -17.57 6.22 -9.56
N VAL A 188 -16.47 6.37 -8.83
CA VAL A 188 -16.48 7.01 -7.50
C VAL A 188 -16.90 8.48 -7.58
N ASP A 189 -16.41 9.22 -8.56
CA ASP A 189 -16.78 10.63 -8.75
C ASP A 189 -18.27 10.79 -9.05
N GLU A 190 -18.83 9.93 -9.92
CA GLU A 190 -20.26 9.87 -10.21
C GLU A 190 -21.10 9.53 -8.97
N LEU A 191 -20.67 8.53 -8.19
CA LEU A 191 -21.31 8.19 -6.92
C LEU A 191 -21.34 9.38 -5.95
N VAL A 192 -20.19 10.05 -5.75
CA VAL A 192 -20.09 11.17 -4.83
C VAL A 192 -20.90 12.39 -5.33
N LYS A 193 -20.93 12.66 -6.64
CA LYS A 193 -21.80 13.70 -7.23
C LYS A 193 -23.27 13.38 -6.98
N GLY A 194 -23.70 12.14 -7.22
CA GLY A 194 -25.06 11.68 -6.93
C GLY A 194 -25.40 11.83 -5.45
N PHE A 195 -24.48 11.48 -4.56
CA PHE A 195 -24.66 11.63 -3.12
C PHE A 195 -24.84 13.11 -2.72
N ARG A 196 -23.97 14.01 -3.24
CA ARG A 196 -24.11 15.46 -3.00
C ARG A 196 -25.43 16.02 -3.51
N ALA A 197 -25.89 15.58 -4.66
CA ALA A 197 -27.18 16.03 -5.22
C ALA A 197 -28.37 15.62 -4.32
N ARG A 198 -28.38 14.38 -3.85
CA ARG A 198 -29.41 13.89 -2.92
C ARG A 198 -29.40 14.62 -1.59
N LEU A 199 -28.23 14.84 -0.99
CA LEU A 199 -28.11 15.60 0.27
C LEU A 199 -28.59 17.05 0.13
N ARG A 200 -28.42 17.70 -1.02
CA ARG A 200 -28.94 19.04 -1.28
C ARG A 200 -30.48 19.05 -1.38
N GLY A 201 -31.09 17.98 -1.83
CA GLY A 201 -32.53 17.82 -1.93
C GLY A 201 -33.23 17.48 -0.60
N PHE A 202 -32.46 17.23 0.48
CA PHE A 202 -32.95 16.88 1.82
C PHE A 202 -34.11 15.88 1.83
N GLY A 203 -33.88 14.68 1.27
CA GLY A 203 -34.84 13.58 1.36
C GLY A 203 -34.75 12.85 2.71
N ALA A 204 -35.88 12.52 3.32
CA ALA A 204 -35.91 11.71 4.55
C ALA A 204 -35.26 10.34 4.34
N ALA A 205 -35.43 9.73 3.16
CA ALA A 205 -34.89 8.43 2.81
C ALA A 205 -33.35 8.36 2.83
N GLU A 206 -32.65 9.39 2.37
CA GLU A 206 -31.17 9.44 2.42
C GLU A 206 -30.65 9.59 3.84
N LYS A 207 -31.37 10.34 4.68
CA LYS A 207 -31.04 10.46 6.10
C LYS A 207 -31.18 9.12 6.80
N ASP A 208 -32.25 8.39 6.53
CA ASP A 208 -32.51 7.08 7.14
C ASP A 208 -31.49 6.03 6.66
N ALA A 209 -31.09 6.06 5.38
CA ALA A 209 -30.04 5.19 4.85
C ALA A 209 -28.67 5.47 5.52
N LEU A 210 -28.30 6.73 5.71
CA LEU A 210 -27.08 7.08 6.41
C LEU A 210 -27.11 6.72 7.90
N LEU A 211 -28.30 6.83 8.55
CA LEU A 211 -28.47 6.43 9.94
C LEU A 211 -28.39 4.91 10.11
N ALA A 212 -28.88 4.14 9.12
CA ALA A 212 -28.74 2.69 9.11
C ALA A 212 -27.24 2.29 9.00
N GLU A 213 -26.51 2.88 8.07
CA GLU A 213 -25.06 2.66 7.91
C GLU A 213 -24.26 3.02 9.16
N TRP A 214 -24.68 4.05 9.91
CA TRP A 214 -24.06 4.44 11.17
C TRP A 214 -24.24 3.43 12.29
N ARG A 215 -25.26 2.61 12.25
CA ARG A 215 -25.59 1.61 13.28
C ARG A 215 -24.91 0.26 13.08
N GLU A 216 -24.40 0.00 11.89
CA GLU A 216 -23.57 -1.17 11.57
C GLU A 216 -22.08 -0.92 11.90
#